data_59d687e8aa0ce7e35c68c8ac505eabb7
#
_entry.id   59d687e8aa0ce7e35c68c8ac505eabb7
#
_cell.length_a   1.000
_cell.length_b   1.000
_cell.length_c   1.000
_cell.angle_alpha   90.00
_cell.angle_beta   90.00
_cell.angle_gamma   90.00
#
_symmetry.space_group_name_H-M   'P 1'
#
loop_
_entity.id
_entity.type
_entity.pdbx_description
1 polymer ?
#
loop_
_entity_poly.entity_id
_entity_poly.type
_entity_poly.pdbx_seq_one_letter_code
_entity_poly.pdbx_strand_id
1 'polypeptide(L)'
;GDEIEKQNQGVNVFLAAIHNDALERNKKIIKSAGLDSSFFEIELFGVARSSLEQSLHPQMIFDMGASSTNIYIVERGILRNSHTINKGSQDISVAISKSMSISFEEAERMKKTYGVVIGQKDKDLTEITSLTLEYIFSESSMVLSNYQKKYNKNVNKVVFTGGGVNLKGLIDYAKKFFQTECVIASPFDKLNYPAFLNDILKEAGPEFSVAIGVALRKLQEAE
;
A
#
# COMPACT_ATOMS: atom_id res chain seq x y z
N GLY A 1 -35.55 -33.70 20.64
CA GLY A 1 -36.00 -32.52 19.91
C GLY A 1 -34.80 -31.65 19.67
N ASP A 2 -34.18 -31.81 18.49
CA ASP A 2 -33.00 -31.05 18.11
C ASP A 2 -33.43 -29.64 17.77
N GLU A 3 -33.13 -28.67 18.63
CA GLU A 3 -33.18 -27.25 18.31
C GLU A 3 -32.04 -26.97 17.32
N ILE A 4 -32.41 -26.86 16.05
CA ILE A 4 -31.55 -26.31 15.02
C ILE A 4 -31.33 -24.86 15.37
N GLU A 5 -30.17 -24.53 15.95
CA GLU A 5 -29.68 -23.16 16.04
C GLU A 5 -29.66 -22.56 14.64
N LYS A 6 -30.62 -21.70 14.34
CA LYS A 6 -30.59 -20.82 13.19
C LYS A 6 -29.38 -19.91 13.37
N GLN A 7 -28.25 -20.28 12.79
CA GLN A 7 -27.14 -19.32 12.60
C GLN A 7 -27.70 -18.11 11.88
N ASN A 8 -27.79 -17.01 12.58
CA ASN A 8 -28.08 -15.69 12.01
C ASN A 8 -26.95 -15.39 11.00
N GLN A 9 -27.18 -15.74 9.75
CA GLN A 9 -26.28 -15.35 8.64
C GLN A 9 -26.49 -13.86 8.39
N GLY A 10 -25.82 -13.03 9.21
CA GLY A 10 -25.75 -11.60 8.98
C GLY A 10 -25.02 -11.33 7.66
N VAL A 11 -25.51 -10.37 6.91
CA VAL A 11 -24.82 -9.86 5.70
C VAL A 11 -23.68 -8.96 6.15
N ASN A 12 -22.46 -9.27 5.71
CA ASN A 12 -21.32 -8.38 5.93
C ASN A 12 -21.43 -7.18 4.98
N VAL A 13 -21.58 -5.99 5.54
CA VAL A 13 -21.69 -4.73 4.79
C VAL A 13 -20.41 -3.92 5.01
N PHE A 14 -19.81 -3.45 3.93
CA PHE A 14 -18.76 -2.45 3.96
C PHE A 14 -19.41 -1.07 3.86
N LEU A 15 -19.24 -0.24 4.90
CA LEU A 15 -19.72 1.14 4.92
C LEU A 15 -18.52 2.08 4.78
N ALA A 16 -18.55 2.95 3.79
CA ALA A 16 -17.60 4.03 3.62
C ALA A 16 -18.32 5.39 3.73
N ALA A 17 -17.76 6.26 4.56
CA ALA A 17 -18.25 7.63 4.70
C ALA A 17 -17.12 8.61 4.32
N ILE A 18 -17.43 9.57 3.48
CA ILE A 18 -16.51 10.60 3.00
C ILE A 18 -17.10 11.97 3.35
N HIS A 19 -16.27 12.84 3.92
CA HIS A 19 -16.69 14.22 4.18
C HIS A 19 -16.97 14.96 2.86
N ASN A 20 -18.10 15.64 2.80
CA ASN A 20 -18.50 16.43 1.63
C ASN A 20 -17.43 17.46 1.22
N ASP A 21 -16.77 18.10 2.20
CA ASP A 21 -15.71 19.07 1.94
C ASP A 21 -14.54 18.49 1.15
N ALA A 22 -14.21 17.21 1.39
CA ALA A 22 -13.16 16.53 0.63
C ALA A 22 -13.58 16.33 -0.84
N LEU A 23 -14.82 15.93 -1.08
CA LEU A 23 -15.37 15.79 -2.43
C LEU A 23 -15.42 17.13 -3.16
N GLU A 24 -15.94 18.16 -2.50
CA GLU A 24 -16.04 19.51 -3.10
C GLU A 24 -14.65 20.09 -3.41
N ARG A 25 -13.67 19.88 -2.54
CA ARG A 25 -12.29 20.30 -2.82
C ARG A 25 -11.72 19.62 -4.07
N ASN A 26 -11.90 18.30 -4.19
CA ASN A 26 -11.44 17.54 -5.35
C ASN A 26 -12.16 18.01 -6.63
N LYS A 27 -13.48 18.22 -6.59
CA LYS A 27 -14.23 18.75 -7.72
C LYS A 27 -13.71 20.13 -8.17
N LYS A 28 -13.41 21.03 -7.22
CA LYS A 28 -12.84 22.35 -7.51
C LYS A 28 -11.46 22.22 -8.21
N ILE A 29 -10.59 21.35 -7.73
CA ILE A 29 -9.27 21.12 -8.33
C ILE A 29 -9.42 20.62 -9.78
N ILE A 30 -10.25 19.60 -10.00
CA ILE A 30 -10.52 19.03 -11.33
C ILE A 30 -11.05 20.11 -12.28
N LYS A 31 -12.07 20.85 -11.84
CA LYS A 31 -12.64 21.94 -12.63
C LYS A 31 -11.64 23.05 -12.94
N SER A 32 -10.78 23.41 -11.97
CA SER A 32 -9.73 24.44 -12.18
C SER A 32 -8.66 23.99 -13.18
N ALA A 33 -8.45 22.67 -13.30
CA ALA A 33 -7.56 22.09 -14.31
C ALA A 33 -8.22 21.95 -15.69
N GLY A 34 -9.49 22.36 -15.87
CA GLY A 34 -10.22 22.20 -17.13
C GLY A 34 -10.59 20.75 -17.45
N LEU A 35 -10.66 19.89 -16.41
CA LEU A 35 -10.97 18.48 -16.54
C LEU A 35 -12.39 18.19 -16.01
N ASP A 36 -12.99 17.11 -16.50
CA ASP A 36 -14.25 16.57 -16.00
C ASP A 36 -14.00 15.23 -15.31
N SER A 37 -14.78 14.96 -14.24
CA SER A 37 -14.77 13.67 -13.54
C SER A 37 -16.13 12.99 -13.66
N SER A 38 -16.13 11.73 -14.06
CA SER A 38 -17.35 10.92 -14.17
C SER A 38 -17.71 10.20 -12.87
N PHE A 39 -16.71 9.94 -12.00
CA PHE A 39 -16.92 9.28 -10.71
C PHE A 39 -15.80 9.60 -9.72
N PHE A 40 -16.05 9.30 -8.46
CA PHE A 40 -15.06 9.26 -7.38
C PHE A 40 -15.03 7.87 -6.80
N GLU A 41 -13.84 7.41 -6.45
CA GLU A 41 -13.63 6.09 -5.86
C GLU A 41 -12.70 6.21 -4.64
N ILE A 42 -12.88 5.34 -3.66
CA ILE A 42 -11.94 5.22 -2.55
C ILE A 42 -10.65 4.59 -3.09
N GLU A 43 -9.52 5.18 -2.76
CA GLU A 43 -8.17 4.81 -3.20
C GLU A 43 -7.91 3.30 -3.14
N LEU A 44 -8.32 2.66 -2.04
CA LEU A 44 -8.23 1.23 -1.83
C LEU A 44 -8.70 0.38 -3.03
N PHE A 45 -9.85 0.71 -3.61
CA PHE A 45 -10.40 -0.10 -4.71
C PHE A 45 -9.56 0.01 -5.98
N GLY A 46 -9.01 1.21 -6.23
CA GLY A 46 -8.05 1.42 -7.30
C GLY A 46 -6.78 0.58 -7.07
N VAL A 47 -6.19 0.71 -5.88
CA VAL A 47 -4.98 -0.06 -5.52
C VAL A 47 -5.22 -1.56 -5.63
N ALA A 48 -6.32 -2.09 -5.07
CA ALA A 48 -6.63 -3.51 -5.14
C ALA A 48 -6.79 -4.01 -6.59
N ARG A 49 -7.48 -3.23 -7.42
CA ARG A 49 -7.73 -3.57 -8.84
C ARG A 49 -6.43 -3.60 -9.66
N SER A 50 -5.52 -2.68 -9.42
CA SER A 50 -4.25 -2.59 -10.16
C SER A 50 -3.17 -3.54 -9.65
N SER A 51 -3.13 -3.79 -8.33
CA SER A 51 -1.99 -4.42 -7.66
C SER A 51 -2.22 -5.89 -7.31
N LEU A 52 -3.48 -6.33 -7.21
CA LEU A 52 -3.77 -7.71 -6.86
C LEU A 52 -4.06 -8.56 -8.10
N GLU A 53 -3.65 -9.81 -8.00
CA GLU A 53 -4.13 -10.89 -8.86
C GLU A 53 -5.37 -11.53 -8.26
N GLN A 54 -6.17 -12.20 -9.10
CA GLN A 54 -7.28 -13.00 -8.61
C GLN A 54 -6.76 -14.14 -7.74
N SER A 55 -7.21 -14.20 -6.49
CA SER A 55 -6.80 -15.23 -5.54
C SER A 55 -7.97 -15.66 -4.67
N LEU A 56 -8.01 -16.95 -4.37
CA LEU A 56 -8.93 -17.52 -3.39
C LEU A 56 -8.46 -17.30 -1.95
N HIS A 57 -7.16 -17.02 -1.78
CA HIS A 57 -6.54 -16.80 -0.48
C HIS A 57 -6.48 -15.30 -0.14
N PRO A 58 -6.52 -14.95 1.16
CA PRO A 58 -6.33 -13.57 1.58
C PRO A 58 -4.95 -13.06 1.20
N GLN A 59 -4.91 -11.81 0.71
CA GLN A 59 -3.69 -11.06 0.42
C GLN A 59 -3.68 -9.76 1.23
N MET A 60 -2.51 -9.33 1.68
CA MET A 60 -2.32 -8.03 2.30
C MET A 60 -1.71 -7.06 1.30
N ILE A 61 -2.32 -5.89 1.17
CA ILE A 61 -1.71 -4.75 0.48
C ILE A 61 -1.03 -3.89 1.54
N PHE A 62 0.23 -3.56 1.29
CA PHE A 62 1.03 -2.65 2.08
C PHE A 62 1.34 -1.43 1.21
N ASP A 63 0.52 -0.39 1.34
CA ASP A 63 0.62 0.84 0.54
C ASP A 63 1.36 1.92 1.33
N MET A 64 2.65 2.07 1.03
CA MET A 64 3.53 3.02 1.70
C MET A 64 3.62 4.34 0.94
N GLY A 65 2.86 5.32 1.41
CA GLY A 65 2.94 6.69 0.92
C GLY A 65 4.07 7.51 1.57
N ALA A 66 4.03 8.83 1.37
CA ALA A 66 4.97 9.77 1.98
C ALA A 66 4.71 9.95 3.48
N SER A 67 3.47 10.22 3.89
CA SER A 67 3.08 10.58 5.25
C SER A 67 2.33 9.49 6.02
N SER A 68 1.86 8.46 5.31
CA SER A 68 1.11 7.35 5.90
C SER A 68 1.37 6.05 5.17
N THR A 69 1.11 4.95 5.86
CA THR A 69 1.09 3.61 5.28
C THR A 69 -0.29 3.01 5.49
N ASN A 70 -0.93 2.58 4.41
CA ASN A 70 -2.24 1.95 4.47
C ASN A 70 -2.11 0.44 4.33
N ILE A 71 -2.76 -0.29 5.21
CA ILE A 71 -2.79 -1.75 5.22
C ILE A 71 -4.21 -2.21 4.88
N TYR A 72 -4.31 -3.03 3.85
CA TYR A 72 -5.59 -3.61 3.46
C TYR A 72 -5.47 -5.12 3.39
N ILE A 73 -6.47 -5.84 3.91
CA ILE A 73 -6.57 -7.30 3.71
C ILE A 73 -7.76 -7.56 2.79
N VAL A 74 -7.47 -8.16 1.66
CA VAL A 74 -8.44 -8.48 0.62
C VAL A 74 -8.52 -9.99 0.45
N GLU A 75 -9.72 -10.53 0.46
CA GLU A 75 -10.01 -11.94 0.23
C GLU A 75 -11.07 -12.09 -0.85
N ARG A 76 -10.77 -12.79 -1.93
CA ARG A 76 -11.68 -13.00 -3.07
C ARG A 76 -12.23 -11.69 -3.64
N GLY A 77 -11.38 -10.68 -3.74
CA GLY A 77 -11.75 -9.34 -4.21
C GLY A 77 -12.55 -8.50 -3.21
N ILE A 78 -12.82 -9.01 -1.99
CA ILE A 78 -13.58 -8.30 -0.95
C ILE A 78 -12.63 -7.78 0.11
N LEU A 79 -12.74 -6.49 0.43
CA LEU A 79 -12.03 -5.91 1.56
C LEU A 79 -12.53 -6.53 2.87
N ARG A 80 -11.60 -7.07 3.67
CA ARG A 80 -11.87 -7.65 4.99
C ARG A 80 -11.41 -6.77 6.13
N ASN A 81 -10.32 -6.05 5.94
CA ASN A 81 -9.77 -5.13 6.94
C ASN A 81 -9.06 -3.98 6.25
N SER A 82 -9.10 -2.81 6.87
CA SER A 82 -8.29 -1.66 6.50
C SER A 82 -7.77 -0.97 7.74
N HIS A 83 -6.52 -0.49 7.68
CA HIS A 83 -5.88 0.22 8.77
C HIS A 83 -4.91 1.24 8.21
N THR A 84 -4.87 2.42 8.78
CA THR A 84 -3.93 3.49 8.39
C THR A 84 -2.94 3.73 9.52
N ILE A 85 -1.68 3.65 9.21
CA ILE A 85 -0.55 3.98 10.06
C ILE A 85 -0.09 5.39 9.68
N ASN A 86 -0.12 6.34 10.63
CA ASN A 86 0.28 7.73 10.39
C ASN A 86 1.80 7.89 10.36
N LYS A 87 2.47 7.03 9.61
CA LYS A 87 3.89 7.00 9.32
C LYS A 87 4.10 6.52 7.89
N GLY A 88 5.00 7.19 7.17
CA GLY A 88 5.34 6.85 5.80
C GLY A 88 6.82 7.03 5.48
N SER A 89 7.17 7.00 4.22
CA SER A 89 8.57 7.07 3.78
C SER A 89 9.25 8.40 4.13
N GLN A 90 8.48 9.48 4.27
CA GLN A 90 9.00 10.79 4.65
C GLN A 90 9.45 10.84 6.12
N ASP A 91 8.83 10.04 7.00
CA ASP A 91 9.24 9.95 8.40
C ASP A 91 10.66 9.39 8.55
N ILE A 92 11.09 8.52 7.63
CA ILE A 92 12.47 8.04 7.56
C ILE A 92 13.41 9.21 7.27
N SER A 93 13.10 10.04 6.26
CA SER A 93 13.92 11.21 5.91
C SER A 93 13.98 12.22 7.06
N VAL A 94 12.87 12.44 7.76
CA VAL A 94 12.82 13.31 8.94
C VAL A 94 13.67 12.74 10.08
N ALA A 95 13.62 11.42 10.31
CA ALA A 95 14.44 10.77 11.33
C ALA A 95 15.94 10.90 11.02
N ILE A 96 16.35 10.66 9.76
CA ILE A 96 17.72 10.82 9.30
C ILE A 96 18.18 12.28 9.46
N SER A 97 17.39 13.25 8.97
CA SER A 97 17.68 14.69 9.06
C SER A 97 17.94 15.11 10.50
N LYS A 98 17.08 14.71 11.43
CA LYS A 98 17.21 15.05 12.84
C LYS A 98 18.41 14.36 13.52
N SER A 99 18.61 13.07 13.29
CA SER A 99 19.67 12.31 13.93
C SER A 99 21.07 12.70 13.46
N MET A 100 21.18 13.04 12.17
CA MET A 100 22.47 13.42 11.57
C MET A 100 22.69 14.94 11.49
N SER A 101 21.71 15.76 11.93
CA SER A 101 21.74 17.23 11.86
C SER A 101 22.02 17.76 10.45
N ILE A 102 21.40 17.17 9.44
CA ILE A 102 21.50 17.53 8.02
C ILE A 102 20.15 18.05 7.49
N SER A 103 20.16 18.69 6.29
CA SER A 103 18.92 19.14 5.67
C SER A 103 18.01 17.97 5.30
N PHE A 104 16.71 18.26 5.13
CA PHE A 104 15.74 17.25 4.70
C PHE A 104 16.07 16.72 3.29
N GLU A 105 16.48 17.57 2.38
CA GLU A 105 16.87 17.22 1.02
C GLU A 105 18.05 16.25 1.00
N GLU A 106 19.05 16.52 1.84
CA GLU A 106 20.21 15.64 1.98
C GLU A 106 19.80 14.29 2.60
N ALA A 107 18.96 14.28 3.63
CA ALA A 107 18.43 13.09 4.24
C ALA A 107 17.62 12.24 3.24
N GLU A 108 16.79 12.87 2.41
CA GLU A 108 16.01 12.20 1.36
C GLU A 108 16.95 11.58 0.30
N ARG A 109 18.00 12.29 -0.10
CA ARG A 109 19.02 11.78 -1.00
C ARG A 109 19.74 10.57 -0.41
N MET A 110 20.13 10.64 0.86
CA MET A 110 20.77 9.52 1.57
C MET A 110 19.85 8.31 1.66
N LYS A 111 18.60 8.51 2.06
CA LYS A 111 17.58 7.44 2.11
C LYS A 111 17.45 6.73 0.76
N LYS A 112 17.31 7.46 -0.34
CA LYS A 112 17.19 6.88 -1.69
C LYS A 112 18.46 6.14 -2.14
N THR A 113 19.63 6.66 -1.76
CA THR A 113 20.91 6.09 -2.15
C THR A 113 21.20 4.78 -1.41
N TYR A 114 20.99 4.77 -0.10
CA TYR A 114 21.42 3.68 0.78
C TYR A 114 20.29 2.71 1.14
N GLY A 115 19.06 3.19 1.31
CA GLY A 115 17.93 2.36 1.68
C GLY A 115 18.03 1.75 3.07
N VAL A 116 17.60 0.47 3.22
CA VAL A 116 17.64 -0.31 4.46
C VAL A 116 18.63 -1.49 4.35
N VAL A 117 19.71 -1.32 3.59
CA VAL A 117 20.66 -2.43 3.34
C VAL A 117 21.49 -2.73 4.57
N ILE A 118 21.32 -3.95 5.11
CA ILE A 118 22.07 -4.45 6.27
C ILE A 118 23.54 -4.65 5.88
N GLY A 119 24.46 -4.07 6.65
CA GLY A 119 25.91 -4.30 6.48
C GLY A 119 26.67 -3.25 5.69
N GLN A 120 26.10 -2.09 5.40
CA GLN A 120 26.80 -0.96 4.80
C GLN A 120 27.66 -0.19 5.82
N LYS A 121 28.60 0.63 5.28
CA LYS A 121 29.57 1.41 6.06
C LYS A 121 28.96 2.38 7.08
N ASP A 122 27.69 2.77 6.88
CA ASP A 122 26.98 3.72 7.74
C ASP A 122 25.95 2.97 8.58
N LYS A 123 26.40 2.49 9.75
CA LYS A 123 25.56 1.75 10.69
C LYS A 123 24.42 2.64 11.24
N ASP A 124 24.70 3.91 11.47
CA ASP A 124 23.74 4.84 12.08
C ASP A 124 22.56 5.07 11.12
N LEU A 125 22.84 5.27 9.84
CA LEU A 125 21.78 5.44 8.83
C LEU A 125 20.89 4.19 8.71
N THR A 126 21.51 3.00 8.72
CA THR A 126 20.77 1.73 8.65
C THR A 126 19.89 1.56 9.88
N GLU A 127 20.39 1.86 11.07
CA GLU A 127 19.67 1.75 12.34
C GLU A 127 18.48 2.72 12.37
N ILE A 128 18.68 3.99 12.00
CA ILE A 128 17.60 5.00 11.95
C ILE A 128 16.49 4.57 10.99
N THR A 129 16.87 4.08 9.80
CA THR A 129 15.92 3.63 8.78
C THR A 129 15.15 2.40 9.26
N SER A 130 15.83 1.41 9.85
CA SER A 130 15.21 0.19 10.32
C SER A 130 14.24 0.44 11.47
N LEU A 131 14.56 1.31 12.42
CA LEU A 131 13.66 1.65 13.53
C LEU A 131 12.30 2.19 13.05
N THR A 132 12.30 3.07 12.05
CA THR A 132 11.05 3.59 11.47
C THR A 132 10.26 2.48 10.77
N LEU A 133 10.94 1.63 10.01
CA LEU A 133 10.31 0.51 9.33
C LEU A 133 9.79 -0.55 10.30
N GLU A 134 10.51 -0.85 11.37
CA GLU A 134 10.09 -1.79 12.41
C GLU A 134 8.80 -1.34 13.09
N TYR A 135 8.66 -0.04 13.35
CA TYR A 135 7.40 0.50 13.86
C TYR A 135 6.25 0.23 12.87
N ILE A 136 6.41 0.60 11.58
CA ILE A 136 5.39 0.43 10.56
C ILE A 136 5.05 -1.08 10.38
N PHE A 137 6.06 -1.93 10.34
CA PHE A 137 5.88 -3.37 10.17
C PHE A 137 5.24 -4.03 11.39
N SER A 138 5.56 -3.58 12.61
CA SER A 138 4.94 -4.08 13.84
C SER A 138 3.44 -3.76 13.89
N GLU A 139 3.05 -2.53 13.56
CA GLU A 139 1.66 -2.13 13.42
C GLU A 139 0.94 -2.97 12.35
N SER A 140 1.60 -3.17 11.19
CA SER A 140 1.07 -4.01 10.11
C SER A 140 0.89 -5.47 10.53
N SER A 141 1.82 -6.00 11.33
CA SER A 141 1.74 -7.37 11.85
C SER A 141 0.62 -7.56 12.86
N MET A 142 0.30 -6.52 13.64
CA MET A 142 -0.88 -6.56 14.52
C MET A 142 -2.17 -6.67 13.71
N VAL A 143 -2.30 -5.92 12.61
CA VAL A 143 -3.45 -6.01 11.70
C VAL A 143 -3.58 -7.43 11.13
N LEU A 144 -2.45 -7.98 10.67
CA LEU A 144 -2.35 -9.34 10.13
C LEU A 144 -2.76 -10.39 11.16
N SER A 145 -2.18 -10.32 12.36
CA SER A 145 -2.48 -11.24 13.46
C SER A 145 -3.94 -11.19 13.89
N ASN A 146 -4.51 -9.99 14.00
CA ASN A 146 -5.93 -9.81 14.34
C ASN A 146 -6.85 -10.42 13.29
N TYR A 147 -6.52 -10.25 12.00
CA TYR A 147 -7.27 -10.88 10.92
C TYR A 147 -7.19 -12.41 11.00
N GLN A 148 -5.98 -12.96 11.15
CA GLN A 148 -5.74 -14.40 11.23
C GLN A 148 -6.50 -15.03 12.40
N LYS A 149 -6.45 -14.41 13.58
CA LYS A 149 -7.20 -14.87 14.77
C LYS A 149 -8.71 -14.81 14.57
N LYS A 150 -9.23 -13.73 13.98
CA LYS A 150 -10.67 -13.53 13.80
C LYS A 150 -11.29 -14.51 12.79
N TYR A 151 -10.58 -14.78 11.70
CA TYR A 151 -11.11 -15.56 10.58
C TYR A 151 -10.52 -16.97 10.47
N ASN A 152 -9.54 -17.32 11.31
CA ASN A 152 -8.76 -18.56 11.25
C ASN A 152 -8.20 -18.83 9.84
N LYS A 153 -7.66 -17.80 9.21
CA LYS A 153 -7.11 -17.81 7.85
C LYS A 153 -5.75 -17.14 7.81
N ASN A 154 -4.82 -17.75 7.07
CA ASN A 154 -3.49 -17.17 6.86
C ASN A 154 -3.47 -16.27 5.62
N VAL A 155 -2.75 -15.15 5.72
CA VAL A 155 -2.38 -14.32 4.58
C VAL A 155 -1.05 -14.85 4.04
N ASN A 156 -1.04 -15.25 2.78
CA ASN A 156 0.13 -15.92 2.17
C ASN A 156 1.02 -14.96 1.40
N LYS A 157 0.53 -13.76 1.09
CA LYS A 157 1.22 -12.81 0.23
C LYS A 157 0.98 -11.38 0.72
N VAL A 158 2.07 -10.61 0.78
CA VAL A 158 2.05 -9.17 1.02
C VAL A 158 2.48 -8.47 -0.26
N VAL A 159 1.61 -7.62 -0.80
CA VAL A 159 1.85 -6.85 -2.02
C VAL A 159 2.17 -5.42 -1.63
N PHE A 160 3.37 -4.99 -1.91
CA PHE A 160 3.89 -3.67 -1.58
C PHE A 160 3.63 -2.69 -2.72
N THR A 161 3.08 -1.52 -2.39
CA THR A 161 2.77 -0.45 -3.34
C THR A 161 2.96 0.93 -2.73
N GLY A 162 2.80 1.99 -3.52
CA GLY A 162 3.09 3.37 -3.12
C GLY A 162 4.56 3.75 -3.31
N GLY A 163 4.87 5.05 -3.34
CA GLY A 163 6.22 5.54 -3.64
C GLY A 163 7.29 5.17 -2.59
N GLY A 164 6.87 4.85 -1.36
CA GLY A 164 7.78 4.44 -0.30
C GLY A 164 8.41 3.07 -0.50
N VAL A 165 7.83 2.21 -1.34
CA VAL A 165 8.34 0.84 -1.55
C VAL A 165 9.57 0.77 -2.44
N ASN A 166 9.92 1.85 -3.12
CA ASN A 166 11.15 1.96 -3.92
C ASN A 166 12.42 2.11 -3.05
N LEU A 167 12.28 2.04 -1.72
CA LEU A 167 13.39 2.03 -0.79
C LEU A 167 14.25 0.77 -0.98
N LYS A 168 15.53 0.95 -1.28
CA LYS A 168 16.46 -0.17 -1.53
C LYS A 168 16.50 -1.13 -0.34
N GLY A 169 16.38 -2.42 -0.61
CA GLY A 169 16.42 -3.48 0.41
C GLY A 169 15.12 -3.66 1.20
N LEU A 170 14.08 -2.84 0.97
CA LEU A 170 12.81 -2.93 1.70
C LEU A 170 12.16 -4.31 1.61
N ILE A 171 12.09 -4.87 0.41
CA ILE A 171 11.44 -6.18 0.20
C ILE A 171 12.18 -7.31 0.90
N ASP A 172 13.50 -7.31 0.87
CA ASP A 172 14.29 -8.33 1.56
C ASP A 172 14.20 -8.20 3.07
N TYR A 173 14.10 -6.96 3.56
CA TYR A 173 13.83 -6.67 4.96
C TYR A 173 12.43 -7.12 5.38
N ALA A 174 11.42 -6.83 4.55
CA ALA A 174 10.04 -7.24 4.76
C ALA A 174 9.86 -8.77 4.77
N LYS A 175 10.50 -9.49 3.85
CA LYS A 175 10.49 -10.97 3.82
C LYS A 175 10.98 -11.59 5.12
N LYS A 176 12.07 -11.04 5.68
CA LYS A 176 12.61 -11.48 6.97
C LYS A 176 11.66 -11.19 8.13
N PHE A 177 10.99 -10.06 8.09
CA PHE A 177 10.09 -9.61 9.14
C PHE A 177 8.75 -10.38 9.13
N PHE A 178 8.07 -10.41 7.98
CA PHE A 178 6.74 -11.03 7.86
C PHE A 178 6.78 -12.55 7.70
N GLN A 179 7.92 -13.12 7.34
CA GLN A 179 8.11 -14.56 7.08
C GLN A 179 7.06 -15.13 6.09
N THR A 180 6.69 -14.31 5.10
CA THR A 180 5.73 -14.66 4.05
C THR A 180 6.21 -14.12 2.71
N GLU A 181 5.53 -14.50 1.63
CA GLU A 181 5.83 -13.95 0.31
C GLU A 181 5.59 -12.43 0.30
N CYS A 182 6.62 -11.66 -0.05
CA CYS A 182 6.56 -10.21 -0.22
C CYS A 182 6.97 -9.86 -1.65
N VAL A 183 6.10 -9.14 -2.35
CA VAL A 183 6.32 -8.70 -3.74
C VAL A 183 6.00 -7.22 -3.91
N ILE A 184 6.64 -6.57 -4.87
CA ILE A 184 6.28 -5.22 -5.30
C ILE A 184 5.15 -5.34 -6.32
N ALA A 185 4.14 -4.48 -6.22
CA ALA A 185 3.06 -4.39 -7.19
C ALA A 185 3.59 -3.97 -8.57
N SER A 186 3.08 -4.58 -9.61
CA SER A 186 3.36 -4.25 -11.00
C SER A 186 2.07 -3.83 -11.74
N PRO A 187 1.51 -2.65 -11.42
CA PRO A 187 0.20 -2.25 -11.96
C PRO A 187 0.18 -2.15 -13.48
N PHE A 188 1.31 -1.80 -14.10
CA PHE A 188 1.44 -1.70 -15.56
C PHE A 188 1.36 -3.05 -16.27
N ASP A 189 1.62 -4.18 -15.59
CA ASP A 189 1.51 -5.51 -16.19
C ASP A 189 0.06 -5.83 -16.64
N LYS A 190 -0.93 -5.03 -16.18
CA LYS A 190 -2.34 -5.11 -16.63
C LYS A 190 -2.63 -4.28 -17.89
N LEU A 191 -1.63 -3.62 -18.43
CA LEU A 191 -1.74 -2.76 -19.60
C LEU A 191 -0.81 -3.21 -20.71
N ASN A 192 -1.17 -2.90 -21.96
CA ASN A 192 -0.30 -3.10 -23.11
C ASN A 192 0.59 -1.87 -23.29
N TYR A 193 1.90 -2.06 -23.29
CA TYR A 193 2.88 -0.99 -23.51
C TYR A 193 4.10 -1.50 -24.31
N PRO A 194 4.86 -0.62 -24.98
CA PRO A 194 6.06 -1.00 -25.70
C PRO A 194 7.14 -1.58 -24.77
N ALA A 195 7.77 -2.68 -25.19
CA ALA A 195 8.73 -3.42 -24.37
C ALA A 195 9.92 -2.58 -23.85
N PHE A 196 10.33 -1.54 -24.56
CA PHE A 196 11.44 -0.66 -24.15
C PHE A 196 11.11 0.17 -22.89
N LEU A 197 9.84 0.29 -22.49
CA LEU A 197 9.40 0.98 -21.28
C LEU A 197 9.39 0.07 -20.05
N ASN A 198 9.58 -1.23 -20.21
CA ASN A 198 9.38 -2.22 -19.15
C ASN A 198 10.11 -1.87 -17.83
N ASP A 199 11.39 -1.52 -17.90
CA ASP A 199 12.19 -1.26 -16.68
C ASP A 199 11.74 0.04 -15.98
N ILE A 200 11.44 1.08 -16.76
CA ILE A 200 10.94 2.35 -16.23
C ILE A 200 9.57 2.16 -15.59
N LEU A 201 8.66 1.41 -16.23
CA LEU A 201 7.31 1.19 -15.74
C LEU A 201 7.28 0.25 -14.53
N LYS A 202 8.20 -0.70 -14.41
CA LYS A 202 8.36 -1.50 -13.20
C LYS A 202 8.80 -0.68 -12.00
N GLU A 203 9.75 0.24 -12.20
CA GLU A 203 10.22 1.13 -11.13
C GLU A 203 9.14 2.13 -10.71
N ALA A 204 8.48 2.78 -11.69
CA ALA A 204 7.43 3.77 -11.43
C ALA A 204 6.10 3.14 -10.97
N GLY A 205 5.84 1.88 -11.35
CA GLY A 205 4.54 1.23 -11.21
C GLY A 205 3.88 1.38 -9.84
N PRO A 206 4.57 1.10 -8.74
CA PRO A 206 3.97 1.20 -7.41
C PRO A 206 3.38 2.59 -7.09
N GLU A 207 3.96 3.66 -7.60
CA GLU A 207 3.46 5.03 -7.39
C GLU A 207 2.17 5.32 -8.16
N PHE A 208 1.92 4.57 -9.25
CA PHE A 208 0.77 4.75 -10.13
C PHE A 208 -0.38 3.77 -9.86
N SER A 209 -0.30 2.95 -8.81
CA SER A 209 -1.29 1.90 -8.53
C SER A 209 -2.72 2.44 -8.47
N VAL A 210 -2.95 3.57 -7.79
CA VAL A 210 -4.27 4.20 -7.69
C VAL A 210 -4.76 4.66 -9.07
N ALA A 211 -3.92 5.42 -9.79
CA ALA A 211 -4.29 6.01 -11.08
C ALA A 211 -4.62 4.93 -12.11
N ILE A 212 -3.79 3.88 -12.20
CA ILE A 212 -4.01 2.74 -13.10
C ILE A 212 -5.29 2.00 -12.69
N GLY A 213 -5.49 1.78 -11.40
CA GLY A 213 -6.68 1.10 -10.92
C GLY A 213 -7.98 1.85 -11.23
N VAL A 214 -7.98 3.17 -11.10
CA VAL A 214 -9.13 4.02 -11.48
C VAL A 214 -9.38 3.96 -13.00
N ALA A 215 -8.32 4.02 -13.81
CA ALA A 215 -8.41 3.89 -15.26
C ALA A 215 -8.96 2.52 -15.69
N LEU A 216 -8.49 1.43 -15.08
CA LEU A 216 -8.98 0.08 -15.34
C LEU A 216 -10.47 -0.07 -15.03
N ARG A 217 -10.98 0.58 -13.98
CA ARG A 217 -12.42 0.59 -13.69
C ARG A 217 -13.21 1.17 -14.86
N LYS A 218 -12.74 2.31 -15.40
CA LYS A 218 -13.44 2.96 -16.53
C LYS A 218 -13.48 2.10 -17.78
N LEU A 219 -12.42 1.34 -18.03
CA LEU A 219 -12.39 0.39 -19.15
C LEU A 219 -13.39 -0.75 -18.94
N GLN A 220 -13.48 -1.30 -17.74
CA GLN A 220 -14.44 -2.37 -17.41
C GLN A 220 -15.91 -1.93 -17.49
N GLU A 221 -16.20 -0.65 -17.22
CA GLU A 221 -17.56 -0.11 -17.35
C GLU A 221 -17.95 0.18 -18.83
N ALA A 222 -16.99 0.17 -19.74
CA ALA A 222 -17.19 0.45 -21.17
C ALA A 222 -17.37 -0.83 -22.02
N GLU A 223 -17.09 -2.00 -21.47
CA GLU A 223 -17.37 -3.32 -22.05
C GLU A 223 -18.78 -3.80 -21.66
#